data_d9dde65b5e980e47d329782db599a11e
#
_entry.id   d9dde65b5e980e47d329782db599a11e
#
_cell.length_a   1.000
_cell.length_b   1.000
_cell.length_c   1.000
_cell.angle_alpha   90.00
_cell.angle_beta   90.00
_cell.angle_gamma   90.00
#
_symmetry.space_group_name_H-M   'P 1'
#
loop_
_entity.id
_entity.type
_entity.pdbx_description
1 polymer ?
#
loop_
_entity_poly.entity_id
_entity_poly.type
_entity_poly.pdbx_seq_one_letter_code
_entity_poly.pdbx_strand_id
1 'polypeptide(L)'
;AMVPSGASTGQLEAYELRDKNVQRYGGLGVQNAVKNSEEAFKVLEGVSSEDQLIIDNKLIELDATENKSKLGANAILSVSLACARAASNSMSISLYEYLNIMYKSITNKNSALSLPVPLLNIMNGGCHANNNVDIQEFMIIPSKKFNFKDGLMKSVEVYTHLKSLLKEKGLSVSVGDEGGFAPNLKTSEEVLDLIILSIERAGLIYLDDI
;
A
#
# COMPACT_ATOMS: atom_id res chain seq x y z
N ALA A 1 3.52 -8.58 -14.37
CA ALA A 1 3.14 -7.28 -13.79
C ALA A 1 4.29 -6.70 -12.96
N MET A 2 4.24 -5.41 -12.65
CA MET A 2 5.18 -4.77 -11.73
C MET A 2 4.74 -5.00 -10.29
N VAL A 3 5.71 -5.30 -9.42
CA VAL A 3 5.49 -5.47 -7.97
C VAL A 3 6.45 -4.51 -7.25
N PRO A 4 5.98 -3.35 -6.82
CA PRO A 4 6.80 -2.40 -6.07
C PRO A 4 7.15 -2.94 -4.69
N SER A 5 8.33 -2.56 -4.18
CA SER A 5 8.76 -2.87 -2.82
C SER A 5 8.09 -1.95 -1.82
N GLY A 6 7.83 -2.43 -0.61
CA GLY A 6 7.44 -1.61 0.53
C GLY A 6 8.61 -0.86 1.15
N ALA A 7 8.32 0.14 1.99
CA ALA A 7 9.33 0.91 2.73
C ALA A 7 9.83 0.17 3.98
N SER A 8 9.00 -0.64 4.59
CA SER A 8 9.31 -1.44 5.79
C SER A 8 8.87 -2.90 5.60
N THR A 9 9.35 -3.81 6.45
CA THR A 9 9.06 -5.23 6.37
C THR A 9 8.61 -5.75 7.73
N GLY A 10 7.43 -6.37 7.79
CA GLY A 10 6.93 -7.07 8.97
C GLY A 10 7.54 -8.47 9.14
N GLN A 11 7.55 -9.00 10.35
CA GLN A 11 8.09 -10.34 10.64
C GLN A 11 7.34 -11.47 9.95
N LEU A 12 6.04 -11.31 9.72
CA LEU A 12 5.16 -12.28 9.06
C LEU A 12 4.96 -12.00 7.58
N GLU A 13 5.64 -11.00 7.04
CA GLU A 13 5.54 -10.64 5.62
C GLU A 13 6.18 -11.70 4.74
N ALA A 14 5.58 -11.94 3.57
CA ALA A 14 6.13 -12.84 2.58
C ALA A 14 7.48 -12.32 2.05
N TYR A 15 8.40 -13.23 1.79
CA TYR A 15 9.80 -12.90 1.46
C TYR A 15 9.92 -12.25 0.07
N GLU A 16 10.41 -11.02 0.02
CA GLU A 16 10.81 -10.37 -1.22
C GLU A 16 12.21 -10.85 -1.63
N LEU A 17 12.31 -11.54 -2.77
CA LEU A 17 13.58 -12.09 -3.24
C LEU A 17 14.45 -11.00 -3.88
N ARG A 18 15.65 -10.81 -3.32
CA ARG A 18 16.70 -9.91 -3.82
C ARG A 18 17.96 -10.70 -4.15
N ASP A 19 18.71 -10.25 -5.18
CA ASP A 19 19.88 -10.95 -5.72
C ASP A 19 21.07 -10.98 -4.75
N LYS A 20 21.14 -10.03 -3.81
CA LYS A 20 22.25 -9.84 -2.85
C LYS A 20 23.63 -9.62 -3.50
N ASN A 21 23.69 -9.37 -4.80
CA ASN A 21 24.90 -9.00 -5.50
C ASN A 21 25.19 -7.51 -5.31
N VAL A 22 26.09 -7.17 -4.40
CA VAL A 22 26.41 -5.79 -4.03
C VAL A 22 26.90 -4.92 -5.19
N GLN A 23 27.48 -5.53 -6.26
CA GLN A 23 27.94 -4.82 -7.44
C GLN A 23 26.78 -4.34 -8.33
N ARG A 24 25.56 -4.84 -8.09
CA ARG A 24 24.37 -4.47 -8.84
C ARG A 24 23.30 -3.95 -7.90
N TYR A 25 22.97 -2.66 -8.02
CA TYR A 25 22.00 -1.95 -7.18
C TYR A 25 22.22 -2.16 -5.67
N GLY A 26 23.48 -2.23 -5.21
CA GLY A 26 23.79 -2.44 -3.80
C GLY A 26 23.24 -3.76 -3.21
N GLY A 27 23.00 -4.77 -4.05
CA GLY A 27 22.39 -6.05 -3.64
C GLY A 27 20.86 -6.12 -3.80
N LEU A 28 20.22 -5.01 -4.17
CA LEU A 28 18.76 -4.92 -4.30
C LEU A 28 18.22 -5.34 -5.68
N GLY A 29 19.06 -5.93 -6.56
CA GLY A 29 18.63 -6.48 -7.83
C GLY A 29 17.59 -7.60 -7.69
N VAL A 30 16.83 -7.89 -8.76
CA VAL A 30 15.71 -8.86 -8.76
C VAL A 30 15.79 -9.84 -9.93
N GLN A 31 16.99 -10.11 -10.47
CA GLN A 31 17.16 -11.01 -11.62
C GLN A 31 16.71 -12.43 -11.30
N ASN A 32 16.97 -12.91 -10.07
CA ASN A 32 16.51 -14.23 -9.63
C ASN A 32 14.98 -14.28 -9.55
N ALA A 33 14.32 -13.23 -9.06
CA ALA A 33 12.87 -13.16 -9.04
C ALA A 33 12.27 -13.13 -10.46
N VAL A 34 12.88 -12.41 -11.40
CA VAL A 34 12.48 -12.42 -12.83
C VAL A 34 12.59 -13.82 -13.40
N LYS A 35 13.72 -14.51 -13.21
CA LYS A 35 13.89 -15.89 -13.66
C LYS A 35 12.84 -16.83 -13.03
N ASN A 36 12.60 -16.70 -11.74
CA ASN A 36 11.59 -17.49 -11.04
C ASN A 36 10.17 -17.21 -11.56
N SER A 37 9.85 -15.98 -11.98
CA SER A 37 8.55 -15.68 -12.59
C SER A 37 8.38 -16.35 -13.96
N GLU A 38 9.45 -16.50 -14.75
CA GLU A 38 9.41 -17.26 -16.00
C GLU A 38 9.20 -18.78 -15.75
N GLU A 39 9.82 -19.33 -14.72
CA GLU A 39 9.60 -20.73 -14.31
C GLU A 39 8.18 -20.94 -13.76
N ALA A 40 7.69 -20.00 -12.94
CA ALA A 40 6.34 -20.03 -12.41
C ALA A 40 5.29 -19.98 -13.52
N PHE A 41 5.53 -19.21 -14.58
CA PHE A 41 4.60 -19.16 -15.72
C PHE A 41 4.47 -20.51 -16.45
N LYS A 42 5.54 -21.29 -16.54
CA LYS A 42 5.50 -22.61 -17.23
C LYS A 42 4.51 -23.59 -16.62
N VAL A 43 4.32 -23.58 -15.29
CA VAL A 43 3.34 -24.47 -14.63
C VAL A 43 1.89 -24.08 -14.87
N LEU A 44 1.68 -22.91 -15.48
CA LEU A 44 0.36 -22.39 -15.83
C LEU A 44 -0.03 -22.67 -17.29
N GLU A 45 0.83 -23.30 -18.07
CA GLU A 45 0.49 -23.67 -19.46
C GLU A 45 -0.79 -24.49 -19.50
N GLY A 46 -1.75 -24.06 -20.33
CA GLY A 46 -3.06 -24.68 -20.46
C GLY A 46 -4.08 -24.30 -19.36
N VAL A 47 -3.70 -23.50 -18.38
CA VAL A 47 -4.63 -22.95 -17.38
C VAL A 47 -5.26 -21.67 -17.92
N SER A 48 -6.60 -21.57 -17.81
CA SER A 48 -7.30 -20.34 -18.18
C SER A 48 -6.88 -19.20 -17.26
N SER A 49 -6.63 -18.01 -17.84
CA SER A 49 -6.35 -16.80 -17.04
C SER A 49 -7.52 -16.37 -16.14
N GLU A 50 -8.73 -16.87 -16.43
CA GLU A 50 -9.93 -16.59 -15.65
C GLU A 50 -10.03 -17.45 -14.37
N ASP A 51 -9.22 -18.50 -14.26
CA ASP A 51 -9.20 -19.43 -13.12
C ASP A 51 -8.17 -18.99 -12.04
N GLN A 52 -8.29 -17.77 -11.53
CA GLN A 52 -7.32 -17.17 -10.62
C GLN A 52 -7.01 -18.05 -9.38
N LEU A 53 -8.01 -18.70 -8.80
CA LEU A 53 -7.78 -19.59 -7.64
C LEU A 53 -6.89 -20.78 -8.00
N ILE A 54 -7.05 -21.35 -9.18
CA ILE A 54 -6.20 -22.45 -9.68
C ILE A 54 -4.78 -21.92 -9.92
N ILE A 55 -4.66 -20.74 -10.53
CA ILE A 55 -3.38 -20.08 -10.78
C ILE A 55 -2.64 -19.85 -9.47
N ASP A 56 -3.27 -19.21 -8.49
CA ASP A 56 -2.64 -18.86 -7.23
C ASP A 56 -2.25 -20.10 -6.42
N ASN A 57 -3.09 -21.13 -6.38
CA ASN A 57 -2.77 -22.40 -5.74
C ASN A 57 -1.57 -23.10 -6.39
N LYS A 58 -1.50 -23.16 -7.71
CA LYS A 58 -0.33 -23.74 -8.42
C LYS A 58 0.97 -22.97 -8.12
N LEU A 59 0.91 -21.66 -8.02
CA LEU A 59 2.07 -20.83 -7.66
C LEU A 59 2.51 -21.08 -6.21
N ILE A 60 1.54 -21.20 -5.29
CA ILE A 60 1.80 -21.51 -3.88
C ILE A 60 2.40 -22.91 -3.73
N GLU A 61 1.85 -23.91 -4.42
CA GLU A 61 2.36 -25.28 -4.43
C GLU A 61 3.77 -25.38 -5.03
N LEU A 62 4.08 -24.61 -6.07
CA LEU A 62 5.40 -24.56 -6.68
C LEU A 62 6.45 -23.98 -5.73
N ASP A 63 6.11 -22.95 -4.97
CA ASP A 63 6.98 -22.37 -3.95
C ASP A 63 7.13 -23.32 -2.77
N ALA A 64 6.05 -23.87 -2.27
CA ALA A 64 5.96 -24.83 -1.17
C ALA A 64 6.64 -24.37 0.14
N THR A 65 6.91 -23.07 0.32
CA THR A 65 7.42 -22.49 1.57
C THR A 65 6.35 -21.63 2.23
N GLU A 66 6.40 -21.53 3.56
CA GLU A 66 5.43 -20.77 4.33
C GLU A 66 5.42 -19.30 3.93
N ASN A 67 6.61 -18.69 3.78
CA ASN A 67 6.78 -17.28 3.52
C ASN A 67 7.16 -16.94 2.07
N LYS A 68 6.98 -17.84 1.12
CA LYS A 68 7.29 -17.65 -0.30
C LYS A 68 8.77 -17.41 -0.59
N SER A 69 9.67 -18.00 0.22
CA SER A 69 11.12 -17.74 0.12
C SER A 69 11.84 -18.46 -1.00
N LYS A 70 11.25 -19.51 -1.61
CA LYS A 70 11.86 -20.24 -2.71
C LYS A 70 11.79 -19.47 -4.03
N LEU A 71 10.63 -19.01 -4.41
CA LEU A 71 10.43 -18.23 -5.65
C LEU A 71 10.57 -16.72 -5.40
N GLY A 72 10.17 -16.26 -4.25
CA GLY A 72 10.00 -14.87 -3.89
C GLY A 72 8.56 -14.39 -4.08
N ALA A 73 8.03 -13.70 -3.09
CA ALA A 73 6.68 -13.12 -3.15
C ALA A 73 6.52 -12.17 -4.35
N ASN A 74 7.55 -11.39 -4.67
CA ASN A 74 7.58 -10.50 -5.82
C ASN A 74 7.46 -11.27 -7.15
N ALA A 75 8.12 -12.44 -7.30
CA ALA A 75 7.97 -13.28 -8.48
C ALA A 75 6.54 -13.85 -8.59
N ILE A 76 6.03 -14.46 -7.51
CA ILE A 76 4.70 -15.06 -7.46
C ILE A 76 3.62 -14.01 -7.77
N LEU A 77 3.67 -12.88 -7.08
CA LEU A 77 2.68 -11.83 -7.23
C LEU A 77 2.72 -11.18 -8.62
N SER A 78 3.91 -11.08 -9.25
CA SER A 78 4.02 -10.55 -10.61
C SER A 78 3.26 -11.40 -11.64
N VAL A 79 3.30 -12.73 -11.49
CA VAL A 79 2.59 -13.68 -12.36
C VAL A 79 1.09 -13.67 -12.06
N SER A 80 0.71 -13.77 -10.79
CA SER A 80 -0.70 -13.71 -10.35
C SER A 80 -1.41 -12.46 -10.86
N LEU A 81 -0.83 -11.28 -10.65
CA LEU A 81 -1.38 -10.02 -11.15
C LEU A 81 -1.41 -9.92 -12.68
N ALA A 82 -0.45 -10.52 -13.37
CA ALA A 82 -0.45 -10.56 -14.85
C ALA A 82 -1.62 -11.40 -15.37
N CYS A 83 -1.88 -12.55 -14.74
CA CYS A 83 -3.01 -13.41 -15.09
C CYS A 83 -4.36 -12.70 -14.83
N ALA A 84 -4.51 -12.04 -13.68
CA ALA A 84 -5.72 -11.26 -13.39
C ALA A 84 -5.99 -10.16 -14.43
N ARG A 85 -4.93 -9.47 -14.90
CA ARG A 85 -5.04 -8.48 -15.99
C ARG A 85 -5.39 -9.13 -17.32
N ALA A 86 -4.82 -10.29 -17.63
CA ALA A 86 -5.15 -11.04 -18.84
C ALA A 86 -6.62 -11.47 -18.82
N ALA A 87 -7.11 -11.97 -17.69
CA ALA A 87 -8.51 -12.34 -17.49
C ALA A 87 -9.45 -11.14 -17.70
N SER A 88 -9.19 -10.02 -17.05
CA SER A 88 -10.01 -8.81 -17.22
C SER A 88 -10.05 -8.33 -18.66
N ASN A 89 -8.91 -8.39 -19.39
CA ASN A 89 -8.84 -8.05 -20.80
C ASN A 89 -9.64 -9.05 -21.67
N SER A 90 -9.52 -10.36 -21.40
CA SER A 90 -10.28 -11.41 -22.09
C SER A 90 -11.79 -11.19 -21.97
N MET A 91 -12.24 -10.83 -20.75
CA MET A 91 -13.64 -10.54 -20.46
C MET A 91 -14.09 -9.13 -20.92
N SER A 92 -13.19 -8.31 -21.44
CA SER A 92 -13.45 -6.91 -21.83
C SER A 92 -14.04 -6.06 -20.68
N ILE A 93 -13.59 -6.29 -19.46
CA ILE A 93 -13.98 -5.53 -18.25
C ILE A 93 -12.74 -4.91 -17.59
N SER A 94 -12.95 -3.96 -16.69
CA SER A 94 -11.86 -3.41 -15.90
C SER A 94 -11.34 -4.41 -14.84
N LEU A 95 -10.09 -4.25 -14.41
CA LEU A 95 -9.50 -5.13 -13.40
C LEU A 95 -10.29 -5.11 -12.08
N TYR A 96 -10.77 -3.95 -11.64
CA TYR A 96 -11.55 -3.87 -10.41
C TYR A 96 -12.90 -4.59 -10.51
N GLU A 97 -13.53 -4.61 -11.69
CA GLU A 97 -14.75 -5.40 -11.93
C GLU A 97 -14.45 -6.90 -11.89
N TYR A 98 -13.35 -7.34 -12.52
CA TYR A 98 -12.90 -8.73 -12.43
C TYR A 98 -12.65 -9.15 -10.99
N LEU A 99 -11.92 -8.34 -10.22
CA LEU A 99 -11.65 -8.61 -8.80
C LEU A 99 -12.94 -8.67 -7.96
N ASN A 100 -13.94 -7.85 -8.29
CA ASN A 100 -15.25 -7.93 -7.64
C ASN A 100 -16.01 -9.23 -7.97
N ILE A 101 -15.91 -9.72 -9.20
CA ILE A 101 -16.46 -11.03 -9.60
C ILE A 101 -15.79 -12.13 -8.78
N MET A 102 -14.47 -12.12 -8.67
CA MET A 102 -13.73 -13.07 -7.86
C MET A 102 -14.10 -13.01 -6.38
N TYR A 103 -14.17 -11.80 -5.82
CA TYR A 103 -14.59 -11.61 -4.43
C TYR A 103 -15.95 -12.23 -4.15
N LYS A 104 -16.91 -12.03 -5.06
CA LYS A 104 -18.26 -12.62 -4.95
C LYS A 104 -18.22 -14.15 -5.01
N SER A 105 -17.41 -14.71 -5.90
CA SER A 105 -17.30 -16.18 -6.05
C SER A 105 -16.66 -16.86 -4.85
N ILE A 106 -15.67 -16.20 -4.21
CA ILE A 106 -14.95 -16.74 -3.05
C ILE A 106 -15.77 -16.59 -1.77
N THR A 107 -16.41 -15.43 -1.58
CA THR A 107 -17.05 -15.09 -0.31
C THR A 107 -18.54 -15.32 -0.26
N ASN A 108 -19.18 -15.56 -1.41
CA ASN A 108 -20.64 -15.58 -1.60
C ASN A 108 -21.32 -14.26 -1.14
N LYS A 109 -20.57 -13.15 -1.08
CA LYS A 109 -21.09 -11.84 -0.68
C LYS A 109 -21.26 -10.96 -1.90
N ASN A 110 -22.41 -10.32 -2.01
CA ASN A 110 -22.62 -9.24 -2.97
C ASN A 110 -22.11 -7.94 -2.36
N SER A 111 -21.13 -7.32 -3.00
CA SER A 111 -20.72 -5.95 -2.69
C SER A 111 -20.96 -5.04 -3.88
N ALA A 112 -21.51 -3.88 -3.65
CA ALA A 112 -21.55 -2.82 -4.65
C ALA A 112 -20.14 -2.25 -4.80
N LEU A 113 -19.76 -1.92 -6.04
CA LEU A 113 -18.53 -1.19 -6.30
C LEU A 113 -18.65 0.24 -5.75
N SER A 114 -17.65 0.66 -5.01
CA SER A 114 -17.56 2.02 -4.47
C SER A 114 -16.11 2.46 -4.36
N LEU A 115 -15.87 3.75 -4.39
CA LEU A 115 -14.58 4.28 -4.02
C LEU A 115 -14.38 4.11 -2.50
N PRO A 116 -13.18 3.73 -2.04
CA PRO A 116 -12.90 3.61 -0.62
C PRO A 116 -12.87 5.00 0.04
N VAL A 117 -13.10 5.03 1.35
CA VAL A 117 -12.76 6.21 2.14
C VAL A 117 -11.22 6.31 2.18
N PRO A 118 -10.62 7.44 1.79
CA PRO A 118 -9.17 7.55 1.76
C PRO A 118 -8.59 7.59 3.19
N LEU A 119 -7.44 6.95 3.36
CA LEU A 119 -6.63 6.99 4.58
C LEU A 119 -5.33 7.70 4.22
N LEU A 120 -5.10 8.89 4.80
CA LEU A 120 -3.98 9.75 4.42
C LEU A 120 -2.95 9.84 5.54
N ASN A 121 -1.74 9.38 5.28
CA ASN A 121 -0.61 9.58 6.18
C ASN A 121 -0.11 11.02 6.06
N ILE A 122 -0.17 11.80 7.15
CA ILE A 122 0.18 13.22 7.17
C ILE A 122 1.36 13.56 8.10
N MET A 123 1.70 12.65 9.02
CA MET A 123 2.89 12.76 9.85
C MET A 123 3.58 11.39 9.96
N ASN A 124 4.90 11.37 9.84
CA ASN A 124 5.73 10.19 9.94
C ASN A 124 6.66 10.21 11.14
N GLY A 125 6.94 9.02 11.67
CA GLY A 125 7.96 8.75 12.67
C GLY A 125 8.50 7.33 12.53
N GLY A 126 9.06 6.77 13.57
CA GLY A 126 9.61 5.41 13.59
C GLY A 126 10.63 5.18 12.47
N CYS A 127 10.55 4.06 11.78
CA CYS A 127 11.47 3.73 10.68
C CYS A 127 11.16 4.48 9.36
N HIS A 128 10.04 5.20 9.28
CA HIS A 128 9.65 5.96 8.08
C HIS A 128 10.16 7.42 8.09
N ALA A 129 10.85 7.83 9.15
CA ALA A 129 11.37 9.19 9.28
C ALA A 129 12.64 9.23 10.14
N ASN A 130 13.54 10.15 9.80
CA ASN A 130 14.72 10.43 10.63
C ASN A 130 14.38 11.52 11.66
N ASN A 131 13.57 11.15 12.66
CA ASN A 131 13.16 12.00 13.77
C ASN A 131 13.06 11.20 15.07
N ASN A 132 12.56 11.81 16.12
CA ASN A 132 12.44 11.21 17.47
C ASN A 132 11.01 10.77 17.83
N VAL A 133 10.11 10.66 16.85
CA VAL A 133 8.74 10.19 17.04
C VAL A 133 8.70 8.69 16.83
N ASP A 134 8.21 7.92 17.80
CA ASP A 134 8.26 6.44 17.79
C ASP A 134 7.21 5.81 16.86
N ILE A 135 6.04 6.43 16.74
CA ILE A 135 4.94 5.92 15.90
C ILE A 135 5.23 6.22 14.42
N GLN A 136 5.17 5.19 13.57
CA GLN A 136 5.54 5.29 12.16
C GLN A 136 4.64 6.23 11.35
N GLU A 137 3.33 6.19 11.62
CA GLU A 137 2.32 6.85 10.79
C GLU A 137 1.23 7.47 11.65
N PHE A 138 0.90 8.72 11.32
CA PHE A 138 -0.29 9.38 11.86
C PHE A 138 -1.17 9.76 10.69
N MET A 139 -2.36 9.17 10.65
CA MET A 139 -3.24 9.25 9.51
C MET A 139 -4.54 9.96 9.84
N ILE A 140 -5.11 10.62 8.84
CA ILE A 140 -6.46 11.18 8.90
C ILE A 140 -7.39 10.42 7.96
N ILE A 141 -8.66 10.34 8.34
CA ILE A 141 -9.73 9.68 7.59
C ILE A 141 -10.92 10.66 7.51
N PRO A 142 -11.29 11.12 6.31
CA PRO A 142 -12.49 11.94 6.20
C PRO A 142 -13.77 11.13 6.49
N SER A 143 -14.73 11.79 7.09
CA SER A 143 -16.03 11.19 7.43
C SER A 143 -16.76 10.64 6.20
N LYS A 144 -17.46 9.52 6.39
CA LYS A 144 -18.30 8.89 5.33
C LYS A 144 -19.45 9.77 4.83
N LYS A 145 -19.75 10.89 5.49
CA LYS A 145 -20.73 11.87 5.01
C LYS A 145 -20.26 12.62 3.76
N PHE A 146 -18.95 12.61 3.48
CA PHE A 146 -18.39 13.17 2.26
C PHE A 146 -18.26 12.11 1.19
N ASN A 147 -18.44 12.48 -0.08
CA ASN A 147 -17.99 11.67 -1.20
C ASN A 147 -16.46 11.68 -1.27
N PHE A 148 -15.87 10.78 -2.08
CA PHE A 148 -14.42 10.64 -2.19
C PHE A 148 -13.70 11.96 -2.54
N LYS A 149 -14.24 12.71 -3.51
CA LYS A 149 -13.65 13.97 -3.97
C LYS A 149 -13.61 15.02 -2.87
N ASP A 150 -14.73 15.22 -2.18
CA ASP A 150 -14.85 16.21 -1.13
C ASP A 150 -14.04 15.80 0.11
N GLY A 151 -14.06 14.52 0.47
CA GLY A 151 -13.25 13.99 1.57
C GLY A 151 -11.75 14.15 1.31
N LEU A 152 -11.28 13.84 0.09
CA LEU A 152 -9.88 14.05 -0.29
C LEU A 152 -9.50 15.53 -0.27
N MET A 153 -10.34 16.41 -0.81
CA MET A 153 -10.11 17.86 -0.79
C MET A 153 -9.94 18.37 0.64
N LYS A 154 -10.87 18.03 1.54
CA LYS A 154 -10.81 18.42 2.96
C LYS A 154 -9.56 17.90 3.66
N SER A 155 -9.16 16.68 3.38
CA SER A 155 -7.93 16.10 3.93
C SER A 155 -6.68 16.83 3.44
N VAL A 156 -6.63 17.27 2.18
CA VAL A 156 -5.53 18.08 1.64
C VAL A 156 -5.51 19.49 2.27
N GLU A 157 -6.66 20.05 2.58
CA GLU A 157 -6.75 21.33 3.33
C GLU A 157 -6.13 21.18 4.73
N VAL A 158 -6.47 20.10 5.47
CA VAL A 158 -5.85 19.79 6.77
C VAL A 158 -4.32 19.67 6.63
N TYR A 159 -3.84 18.90 5.65
CA TYR A 159 -2.40 18.76 5.40
C TYR A 159 -1.70 20.09 5.11
N THR A 160 -2.38 20.98 4.39
CA THR A 160 -1.87 22.33 4.08
C THR A 160 -1.80 23.21 5.34
N HIS A 161 -2.81 23.17 6.20
CA HIS A 161 -2.82 23.87 7.49
C HIS A 161 -1.77 23.30 8.45
N LEU A 162 -1.57 21.96 8.46
CA LEU A 162 -0.50 21.33 9.23
C LEU A 162 0.88 21.84 8.80
N LYS A 163 1.13 21.94 7.48
CA LYS A 163 2.39 22.52 6.96
C LYS A 163 2.63 23.94 7.45
N SER A 164 1.58 24.76 7.43
CA SER A 164 1.66 26.16 7.89
C SER A 164 1.93 26.22 9.39
N LEU A 165 1.25 25.41 10.18
CA LEU A 165 1.42 25.33 11.63
C LEU A 165 2.83 24.89 12.03
N LEU A 166 3.39 23.88 11.34
CA LEU A 166 4.77 23.45 11.57
C LEU A 166 5.77 24.57 11.29
N LYS A 167 5.60 25.32 10.20
CA LYS A 167 6.44 26.47 9.88
C LYS A 167 6.34 27.57 10.93
N GLU A 168 5.12 27.93 11.38
CA GLU A 168 4.90 28.92 12.44
C GLU A 168 5.61 28.58 13.74
N LYS A 169 5.71 27.27 14.05
CA LYS A 169 6.41 26.73 15.22
C LYS A 169 7.92 26.55 15.00
N GLY A 170 8.45 26.87 13.83
CA GLY A 170 9.87 26.67 13.48
C GLY A 170 10.25 25.18 13.34
N LEU A 171 9.28 24.32 13.10
CA LEU A 171 9.49 22.88 12.93
C LEU A 171 9.75 22.52 11.46
N SER A 172 10.42 21.37 11.24
CA SER A 172 10.71 20.87 9.89
C SER A 172 9.41 20.54 9.15
N VAL A 173 9.37 20.88 7.87
CA VAL A 173 8.34 20.45 6.92
C VAL A 173 8.88 19.46 5.88
N SER A 174 10.05 18.87 6.15
CA SER A 174 10.55 17.73 5.37
C SER A 174 9.61 16.54 5.58
N VAL A 175 9.49 15.71 4.55
CA VAL A 175 8.60 14.56 4.57
C VAL A 175 9.39 13.28 4.79
N GLY A 176 8.75 12.29 5.42
CA GLY A 176 9.23 10.93 5.51
C GLY A 176 8.96 10.13 4.24
N ASP A 177 9.23 8.84 4.29
CA ASP A 177 9.16 7.93 3.13
C ASP A 177 7.76 7.83 2.51
N GLU A 178 6.72 8.12 3.27
CA GLU A 178 5.32 8.04 2.84
C GLU A 178 4.62 9.39 2.67
N GLY A 179 5.39 10.48 2.68
CA GLY A 179 4.90 11.82 2.36
C GLY A 179 4.29 12.59 3.53
N GLY A 180 4.21 12.01 4.74
CA GLY A 180 3.87 12.72 5.97
C GLY A 180 5.03 13.60 6.43
N PHE A 181 4.75 14.74 7.08
CA PHE A 181 5.80 15.58 7.66
C PHE A 181 6.55 14.85 8.77
N ALA A 182 7.83 15.11 8.90
CA ALA A 182 8.73 14.40 9.83
C ALA A 182 9.50 15.37 10.76
N PRO A 183 8.82 16.24 11.53
CA PRO A 183 9.49 17.10 12.50
C PRO A 183 9.98 16.29 13.71
N ASN A 184 10.95 16.84 14.44
CA ASN A 184 11.26 16.38 15.78
C ASN A 184 10.20 16.93 16.75
N LEU A 185 9.54 16.04 17.49
CA LEU A 185 8.55 16.37 18.50
C LEU A 185 8.85 15.57 19.77
N LYS A 186 8.39 16.04 20.92
CA LYS A 186 8.75 15.41 22.19
C LYS A 186 7.96 14.14 22.47
N THR A 187 6.72 14.12 22.08
CA THR A 187 5.80 13.00 22.34
C THR A 187 4.84 12.77 21.16
N SER A 188 4.23 11.59 21.11
CA SER A 188 3.19 11.27 20.13
C SER A 188 1.90 12.09 20.35
N GLU A 189 1.62 12.50 21.59
CA GLU A 189 0.50 13.38 21.92
C GLU A 189 0.69 14.75 21.27
N GLU A 190 1.92 15.30 21.28
CA GLU A 190 2.21 16.58 20.61
C GLU A 190 1.94 16.52 19.10
N VAL A 191 2.18 15.35 18.48
CA VAL A 191 1.81 15.10 17.07
C VAL A 191 0.30 15.17 16.89
N LEU A 192 -0.47 14.48 17.73
CA LEU A 192 -1.93 14.46 17.67
C LEU A 192 -2.53 15.85 17.90
N ASP A 193 -2.00 16.63 18.86
CA ASP A 193 -2.44 17.99 19.11
C ASP A 193 -2.25 18.89 17.88
N LEU A 194 -1.12 18.74 17.17
CA LEU A 194 -0.87 19.47 15.93
C LEU A 194 -1.84 19.08 14.81
N ILE A 195 -2.19 17.81 14.72
CA ILE A 195 -3.17 17.32 13.74
C ILE A 195 -4.56 17.88 14.06
N ILE A 196 -5.00 17.79 15.32
CA ILE A 196 -6.31 18.31 15.75
C ILE A 196 -6.40 19.82 15.46
N LEU A 197 -5.38 20.59 15.86
CA LEU A 197 -5.35 22.03 15.57
C LEU A 197 -5.37 22.33 14.06
N SER A 198 -4.80 21.46 13.24
CA SER A 198 -4.83 21.63 11.78
C SER A 198 -6.21 21.35 11.20
N ILE A 199 -6.95 20.39 11.76
CA ILE A 199 -8.34 20.11 11.41
C ILE A 199 -9.23 21.31 11.74
N GLU A 200 -9.09 21.86 12.94
CA GLU A 200 -9.83 23.06 13.38
C GLU A 200 -9.51 24.28 12.51
N ARG A 201 -8.23 24.49 12.16
CA ARG A 201 -7.82 25.58 11.25
C ARG A 201 -8.37 25.43 9.83
N ALA A 202 -8.63 24.22 9.39
CA ALA A 202 -9.32 23.92 8.14
C ALA A 202 -10.84 24.17 8.21
N GLY A 203 -11.36 24.60 9.36
CA GLY A 203 -12.79 24.82 9.59
C GLY A 203 -13.58 23.52 9.69
N LEU A 204 -12.92 22.42 10.07
CA LEU A 204 -13.50 21.10 10.21
C LEU A 204 -13.61 20.70 11.67
N ILE A 205 -14.50 19.77 11.95
CA ILE A 205 -14.77 19.26 13.30
C ILE A 205 -14.06 17.91 13.47
N TYR A 206 -13.14 17.85 14.45
CA TYR A 206 -12.49 16.61 14.84
C TYR A 206 -13.49 15.54 15.30
N LEU A 207 -13.32 14.31 14.85
CA LEU A 207 -14.21 13.15 15.04
C LEU A 207 -15.60 13.23 14.36
N ASP A 208 -15.93 14.32 13.69
CA ASP A 208 -17.18 14.44 12.92
C ASP A 208 -16.88 14.56 11.40
N ASP A 209 -15.95 15.44 11.03
CA ASP A 209 -15.53 15.65 9.65
C ASP A 209 -14.30 14.84 9.26
N ILE A 210 -13.33 14.74 10.19
CA ILE A 210 -12.04 14.04 10.02
C ILE A 210 -11.72 13.30 11.33
#